data_8928aa239fdce588bf945400a861e92b
#
_entry.id   8928aa239fdce588bf945400a861e92b
#
_cell.length_a   1.000
_cell.length_b   1.000
_cell.length_c   1.000
_cell.angle_alpha   90.00
_cell.angle_beta   90.00
_cell.angle_gamma   90.00
#
_symmetry.space_group_name_H-M   'P 1'
#
loop_
_entity.id
_entity.type
_entity.pdbx_description
1 polymer ?
#
loop_
_entity_poly.entity_id
_entity_poly.type
_entity_poly.pdbx_seq_one_letter_code
_entity_poly.pdbx_strand_id
1 'polypeptide(L)'
;MLQTRQPVLQRFWNPVIPSDAVRDKPVGLKYFGQDIVLWRDSTGAISALEDRCQHRTARLSAGWVEGDALVCGYHGWNYAPDGKCIKIPQQPDLAPKLCSARAQAQRFHAEDRYGYVWVCLADVPLAGIPEFEEDGAPGFRRIAQFYEVWQTSGLRLMENSFDNAHFSFVHRASFGQSHQTIPASLKLTPTDYGFLFETKAPVNNPPEQKKLLGMQDDQTVRHMRNKWYLPFIRKLHITYPNGLVHAIVTCATPIDDASIQVCQWAYRNDTEADAPAADVVAFDRQVTSEDKGVLATTDWDAPLDLASGEEKHMPSDQPGMMMRKMLIALLQEHGESEARLPGRTPARVAQKPQVS
;
A
#
# COMPACT_ATOMS: atom_id res chain seq x y z
N MET A 1 -14.28 1.62 -7.52
CA MET A 1 -13.73 3.01 -7.50
C MET A 1 -12.46 3.09 -8.32
N LEU A 2 -12.34 4.11 -9.17
CA LEU A 2 -11.10 4.42 -9.90
C LEU A 2 -10.16 5.23 -9.00
N GLN A 3 -9.23 4.55 -8.34
CA GLN A 3 -8.33 5.16 -7.35
C GLN A 3 -7.38 6.20 -7.96
N THR A 4 -7.01 6.06 -9.24
CA THR A 4 -6.17 7.03 -9.94
C THR A 4 -6.90 8.36 -10.25
N ARG A 5 -8.23 8.35 -10.19
CA ARG A 5 -9.10 9.52 -10.45
C ARG A 5 -9.65 10.15 -9.17
N GLN A 6 -9.02 9.85 -8.02
CA GLN A 6 -9.36 10.44 -6.74
C GLN A 6 -8.17 11.26 -6.24
N PRO A 7 -8.10 12.57 -6.53
CA PRO A 7 -6.96 13.42 -6.14
C PRO A 7 -6.65 13.37 -4.65
N VAL A 8 -7.68 13.27 -3.79
CA VAL A 8 -7.49 13.21 -2.34
C VAL A 8 -6.66 12.00 -1.90
N LEU A 9 -6.75 10.86 -2.61
CA LEU A 9 -5.97 9.66 -2.27
C LEU A 9 -4.48 9.83 -2.58
N GLN A 10 -4.13 10.72 -3.51
CA GLN A 10 -2.74 11.05 -3.85
C GLN A 10 -2.06 11.94 -2.80
N ARG A 11 -2.82 12.42 -1.80
CA ARG A 11 -2.32 13.24 -0.68
C ARG A 11 -1.82 12.40 0.50
N PHE A 12 -1.78 11.09 0.35
CA PHE A 12 -1.23 10.17 1.35
C PHE A 12 0.11 9.60 0.89
N TRP A 13 0.99 9.36 1.85
CA TRP A 13 2.26 8.71 1.62
C TRP A 13 2.08 7.21 1.40
N ASN A 14 2.76 6.66 0.39
CA ASN A 14 2.85 5.23 0.17
C ASN A 14 4.29 4.82 -0.13
N PRO A 15 4.75 3.63 0.32
CA PRO A 15 6.03 3.09 -0.07
C PRO A 15 5.95 2.60 -1.52
N VAL A 16 6.89 3.01 -2.36
CA VAL A 16 6.82 2.73 -3.80
C VAL A 16 7.88 1.74 -4.29
N ILE A 17 9.02 1.65 -3.59
CA ILE A 17 10.14 0.77 -3.97
C ILE A 17 11.06 0.56 -2.75
N PRO A 18 11.76 -0.60 -2.61
CA PRO A 18 12.82 -0.75 -1.62
C PRO A 18 13.91 0.33 -1.77
N SER A 19 14.35 0.91 -0.66
CA SER A 19 15.34 2.01 -0.66
C SER A 19 16.65 1.64 -1.35
N ASP A 20 17.07 0.38 -1.23
CA ASP A 20 18.31 -0.12 -1.81
C ASP A 20 18.22 -0.39 -3.33
N ALA A 21 17.03 -0.34 -3.91
CA ALA A 21 16.83 -0.42 -5.35
C ALA A 21 17.12 0.91 -6.07
N VAL A 22 17.16 2.04 -5.33
CA VAL A 22 17.49 3.36 -5.88
C VAL A 22 18.90 3.73 -5.40
N ARG A 23 19.91 3.52 -6.26
CA ARG A 23 21.33 3.75 -5.95
C ARG A 23 21.93 4.77 -6.94
N ASP A 24 22.79 4.29 -7.81
CA ASP A 24 23.63 5.13 -8.70
C ASP A 24 22.91 5.62 -9.96
N LYS A 25 21.72 5.05 -10.23
CA LYS A 25 20.95 5.37 -11.44
C LYS A 25 19.54 5.81 -11.09
N PRO A 26 18.95 6.70 -11.91
CA PRO A 26 17.54 7.03 -11.75
C PRO A 26 16.67 5.80 -12.03
N VAL A 27 15.58 5.66 -11.28
CA VAL A 27 14.63 4.56 -11.39
C VAL A 27 13.25 5.12 -11.73
N GLY A 28 12.72 4.73 -12.89
CA GLY A 28 11.36 5.06 -13.30
C GLY A 28 10.37 4.01 -12.81
N LEU A 29 9.22 4.45 -12.31
CA LEU A 29 8.12 3.58 -11.92
C LEU A 29 6.76 4.27 -12.17
N LYS A 30 5.69 3.48 -12.13
CA LYS A 30 4.32 4.00 -12.21
C LYS A 30 3.68 4.02 -10.82
N TYR A 31 3.07 5.15 -10.46
CA TYR A 31 2.38 5.35 -9.19
C TYR A 31 1.13 6.19 -9.39
N PHE A 32 -0.03 5.69 -8.97
CA PHE A 32 -1.35 6.25 -9.29
C PHE A 32 -1.57 6.58 -10.78
N GLY A 33 -1.08 5.72 -11.67
CA GLY A 33 -1.16 5.91 -13.12
C GLY A 33 -0.15 6.91 -13.69
N GLN A 34 0.59 7.64 -12.84
CA GLN A 34 1.62 8.60 -13.25
C GLN A 34 2.98 7.92 -13.35
N ASP A 35 3.76 8.28 -14.37
CA ASP A 35 5.16 7.88 -14.47
C ASP A 35 6.01 8.85 -13.62
N ILE A 36 6.73 8.33 -12.63
CA ILE A 36 7.62 9.09 -11.74
C ILE A 36 9.04 8.53 -11.83
N VAL A 37 10.02 9.37 -11.58
CA VAL A 37 11.44 9.02 -11.50
C VAL A 37 12.00 9.34 -10.13
N LEU A 38 12.74 8.39 -9.56
CA LEU A 38 13.44 8.49 -8.30
C LEU A 38 14.94 8.46 -8.54
N TRP A 39 15.69 9.27 -7.81
CA TRP A 39 17.17 9.21 -7.82
C TRP A 39 17.71 9.74 -6.51
N ARG A 40 18.98 9.44 -6.26
CA ARG A 40 19.72 10.01 -5.13
C ARG A 40 20.72 11.04 -5.61
N ASP A 41 20.82 12.14 -4.85
CA ASP A 41 21.87 13.14 -5.03
C ASP A 41 23.22 12.66 -4.45
N SER A 42 24.25 13.51 -4.52
CA SER A 42 25.60 13.19 -4.02
C SER A 42 25.66 12.98 -2.51
N THR A 43 24.66 13.42 -1.75
CA THR A 43 24.54 13.18 -0.31
C THR A 43 23.80 11.89 0.02
N GLY A 44 23.21 11.24 -0.98
CA GLY A 44 22.34 10.09 -0.83
C GLY A 44 20.88 10.44 -0.55
N ALA A 45 20.51 11.72 -0.52
CA ALA A 45 19.13 12.13 -0.33
C ALA A 45 18.26 11.75 -1.54
N ILE A 46 17.08 11.21 -1.26
CA ILE A 46 16.13 10.77 -2.30
C ILE A 46 15.34 11.93 -2.87
N SER A 47 15.14 11.93 -4.16
CA SER A 47 14.30 12.90 -4.88
C SER A 47 13.33 12.21 -5.82
N ALA A 48 12.17 12.84 -6.06
CA ALA A 48 11.13 12.34 -6.96
C ALA A 48 10.61 13.46 -7.87
N LEU A 49 10.56 13.18 -9.18
CA LEU A 49 9.94 14.06 -10.18
C LEU A 49 8.98 13.26 -11.08
N GLU A 50 8.12 13.98 -11.84
CA GLU A 50 7.48 13.42 -13.03
C GLU A 50 8.55 12.89 -13.98
N ASP A 51 8.40 11.65 -14.45
CA ASP A 51 9.36 11.01 -15.37
C ASP A 51 9.21 11.53 -16.80
N ARG A 52 9.35 12.87 -16.94
CA ARG A 52 9.09 13.55 -18.20
C ARG A 52 9.93 14.80 -18.35
N CYS A 53 10.82 14.80 -19.34
CA CYS A 53 11.62 15.96 -19.72
C CYS A 53 10.73 17.04 -20.37
N GLN A 54 10.86 18.29 -19.93
CA GLN A 54 10.06 19.41 -20.42
C GLN A 54 10.43 19.85 -21.86
N HIS A 55 11.58 19.36 -22.41
CA HIS A 55 11.99 19.68 -23.77
C HIS A 55 11.18 18.89 -24.82
N ARG A 56 11.29 17.56 -24.82
CA ARG A 56 10.69 16.67 -25.83
C ARG A 56 10.05 15.43 -25.19
N THR A 57 9.60 15.53 -23.97
CA THR A 57 8.86 14.49 -23.25
C THR A 57 9.58 13.15 -23.07
N ALA A 58 10.91 13.12 -23.30
CA ALA A 58 11.68 11.91 -23.01
C ALA A 58 11.61 11.53 -21.54
N ARG A 59 11.67 10.25 -21.21
CA ARG A 59 11.75 9.80 -19.82
C ARG A 59 13.06 10.25 -19.20
N LEU A 60 12.98 10.87 -18.03
CA LEU A 60 14.15 11.28 -17.24
C LEU A 60 14.85 10.07 -16.64
N SER A 61 14.11 9.00 -16.33
CA SER A 61 14.65 7.73 -15.84
C SER A 61 15.56 7.02 -16.86
N ALA A 62 15.50 7.38 -18.15
CA ALA A 62 16.42 6.90 -19.17
C ALA A 62 17.73 7.70 -19.23
N GLY A 63 17.91 8.67 -18.35
CA GLY A 63 19.11 9.50 -18.22
C GLY A 63 20.09 8.99 -17.17
N TRP A 64 20.79 9.92 -16.51
CA TRP A 64 21.75 9.61 -15.45
C TRP A 64 21.78 10.72 -14.40
N VAL A 65 22.46 10.49 -13.29
CA VAL A 65 22.69 11.47 -12.24
C VAL A 65 24.09 12.07 -12.41
N GLU A 66 24.22 13.39 -12.36
CA GLU A 66 25.48 14.13 -12.39
C GLU A 66 25.54 15.12 -11.22
N GLY A 67 26.31 14.80 -10.18
CA GLY A 67 26.26 15.52 -8.91
C GLY A 67 24.86 15.38 -8.27
N ASP A 68 24.20 16.54 -8.05
CA ASP A 68 22.85 16.57 -7.47
C ASP A 68 21.74 16.64 -8.53
N ALA A 69 22.09 16.63 -9.81
CA ALA A 69 21.14 16.83 -10.89
C ALA A 69 20.80 15.55 -11.64
N LEU A 70 19.54 15.44 -12.03
CA LEU A 70 19.06 14.43 -12.96
C LEU A 70 19.22 14.94 -14.39
N VAL A 71 19.97 14.22 -15.23
CA VAL A 71 20.28 14.60 -16.60
C VAL A 71 19.44 13.80 -17.60
N CYS A 72 18.69 14.51 -18.45
CA CYS A 72 17.90 13.90 -19.52
C CYS A 72 18.81 13.25 -20.57
N GLY A 73 18.62 11.96 -20.83
CA GLY A 73 19.41 11.18 -21.79
C GLY A 73 19.27 11.61 -23.25
N TYR A 74 18.29 12.49 -23.59
CA TYR A 74 18.05 12.88 -24.98
C TYR A 74 18.89 14.10 -25.40
N HIS A 75 18.84 15.20 -24.62
CA HIS A 75 19.58 16.44 -24.97
C HIS A 75 20.37 17.01 -23.79
N GLY A 76 20.57 16.25 -22.73
CA GLY A 76 21.37 16.67 -21.59
C GLY A 76 20.78 17.81 -20.76
N TRP A 77 19.46 18.07 -20.81
CA TRP A 77 18.85 19.02 -19.88
C TRP A 77 18.96 18.51 -18.45
N ASN A 78 19.42 19.37 -17.55
CA ASN A 78 19.65 19.00 -16.14
C ASN A 78 18.52 19.54 -15.27
N TYR A 79 18.04 18.71 -14.35
CA TYR A 79 16.99 19.03 -13.41
C TYR A 79 17.50 18.90 -11.98
N ALA A 80 17.29 19.93 -11.19
CA ALA A 80 17.58 19.93 -9.74
C ALA A 80 16.50 19.12 -8.98
N PRO A 81 16.74 18.75 -7.70
CA PRO A 81 15.77 18.05 -6.86
C PRO A 81 14.42 18.75 -6.70
N ASP A 82 14.38 20.08 -6.87
CA ASP A 82 13.15 20.89 -6.84
C ASP A 82 12.39 20.90 -8.19
N GLY A 83 12.87 20.16 -9.19
CA GLY A 83 12.31 20.06 -10.53
C GLY A 83 12.73 21.18 -11.50
N LYS A 84 13.46 22.18 -11.05
CA LYS A 84 13.94 23.25 -11.93
C LYS A 84 14.95 22.72 -12.94
N CYS A 85 14.77 23.11 -14.21
CA CYS A 85 15.82 22.95 -15.20
C CYS A 85 16.96 23.95 -14.90
N ILE A 86 18.17 23.45 -14.63
CA ILE A 86 19.31 24.28 -14.20
C ILE A 86 20.40 24.40 -15.27
N LYS A 87 20.36 23.53 -16.31
CA LYS A 87 21.37 23.55 -17.39
C LYS A 87 20.75 23.08 -18.68
N ILE A 88 21.02 23.82 -19.75
CA ILE A 88 20.68 23.47 -21.14
C ILE A 88 22.00 23.52 -21.93
N PRO A 89 22.67 22.39 -22.21
CA PRO A 89 24.02 22.38 -22.79
C PRO A 89 24.14 23.11 -24.12
N GLN A 90 23.06 23.10 -24.94
CA GLN A 90 23.04 23.74 -26.26
C GLN A 90 22.85 25.26 -26.21
N GLN A 91 22.48 25.81 -25.05
CA GLN A 91 22.16 27.24 -24.87
C GLN A 91 22.63 27.74 -23.51
N PRO A 92 23.94 27.70 -23.21
CA PRO A 92 24.45 28.01 -21.87
C PRO A 92 24.10 29.41 -21.40
N ASP A 93 24.11 30.40 -22.31
CA ASP A 93 23.84 31.81 -22.00
C ASP A 93 22.32 32.11 -21.82
N LEU A 94 21.47 31.27 -22.36
CA LEU A 94 20.02 31.39 -22.29
C LEU A 94 19.39 30.51 -21.20
N ALA A 95 20.13 29.56 -20.65
CA ALA A 95 19.65 28.62 -19.65
C ALA A 95 18.91 29.31 -18.50
N PRO A 96 19.41 30.41 -17.90
CA PRO A 96 18.69 31.12 -16.83
C PRO A 96 17.33 31.70 -17.23
N LYS A 97 17.16 32.04 -18.51
CA LYS A 97 15.89 32.58 -19.04
C LYS A 97 14.91 31.46 -19.48
N LEU A 98 15.43 30.41 -20.10
CA LEU A 98 14.66 29.26 -20.58
C LEU A 98 14.28 28.30 -19.44
N CYS A 99 15.12 28.20 -18.41
CA CYS A 99 14.86 27.46 -17.18
C CYS A 99 13.92 28.21 -16.20
N SER A 100 13.18 29.19 -16.70
CA SER A 100 12.12 29.87 -15.92
C SER A 100 10.99 28.87 -15.60
N ALA A 101 9.97 29.30 -14.84
CA ALA A 101 8.84 28.51 -14.35
C ALA A 101 8.13 27.60 -15.39
N ARG A 102 8.39 27.80 -16.70
CA ARG A 102 7.83 26.99 -17.79
C ARG A 102 8.64 25.72 -18.11
N ALA A 103 9.86 25.60 -17.63
CA ALA A 103 10.72 24.43 -17.85
C ALA A 103 10.98 23.66 -16.54
N GLN A 104 9.97 23.57 -15.69
CA GLN A 104 10.03 22.86 -14.42
C GLN A 104 9.31 21.53 -14.52
N ALA A 105 9.99 20.42 -14.20
CA ALA A 105 9.37 19.14 -13.98
C ALA A 105 8.60 19.15 -12.65
N GLN A 106 7.45 18.50 -12.61
CA GLN A 106 6.69 18.40 -11.38
C GLN A 106 7.49 17.60 -10.34
N ARG A 107 7.64 18.20 -9.15
CA ARG A 107 8.28 17.58 -7.99
C ARG A 107 7.22 16.85 -7.16
N PHE A 108 7.64 15.74 -6.54
CA PHE A 108 6.88 15.02 -5.53
C PHE A 108 7.69 14.92 -4.23
N HIS A 109 6.98 14.74 -3.12
CA HIS A 109 7.65 14.45 -1.85
C HIS A 109 8.20 13.03 -1.87
N ALA A 110 9.43 12.85 -1.38
CA ALA A 110 10.07 11.56 -1.24
C ALA A 110 10.86 11.49 0.07
N GLU A 111 10.80 10.35 0.76
CA GLU A 111 11.48 10.10 2.03
C GLU A 111 11.84 8.62 2.15
N ASP A 112 13.03 8.32 2.69
CA ASP A 112 13.43 6.95 3.06
C ASP A 112 12.90 6.61 4.45
N ARG A 113 12.08 5.56 4.56
CA ARG A 113 11.60 5.07 5.85
C ARG A 113 11.29 3.58 5.80
N TYR A 114 11.57 2.86 6.87
CA TYR A 114 11.27 1.43 7.02
C TYR A 114 11.85 0.52 5.93
N GLY A 115 12.93 0.95 5.25
CA GLY A 115 13.57 0.22 4.16
C GLY A 115 12.94 0.44 2.79
N TYR A 116 12.03 1.39 2.67
CA TYR A 116 11.38 1.78 1.41
C TYR A 116 11.53 3.27 1.15
N VAL A 117 11.51 3.66 -0.13
CA VAL A 117 11.24 5.02 -0.56
C VAL A 117 9.74 5.23 -0.51
N TRP A 118 9.32 6.25 0.24
CA TRP A 118 7.94 6.71 0.34
C TRP A 118 7.73 7.93 -0.53
N VAL A 119 6.58 8.00 -1.20
CA VAL A 119 6.24 9.13 -2.07
C VAL A 119 4.84 9.63 -1.75
N CYS A 120 4.65 10.96 -1.78
CA CYS A 120 3.36 11.61 -1.82
C CYS A 120 3.31 12.51 -3.05
N LEU A 121 2.27 12.36 -3.89
CA LEU A 121 2.14 13.09 -5.16
C LEU A 121 1.63 14.52 -4.99
N ALA A 122 0.93 14.81 -3.90
CA ALA A 122 0.37 16.14 -3.67
C ALA A 122 1.37 17.06 -2.96
N ASP A 123 1.29 18.35 -3.25
CA ASP A 123 2.14 19.39 -2.61
C ASP A 123 1.92 19.47 -1.09
N VAL A 124 0.68 19.19 -0.63
CA VAL A 124 0.32 19.22 0.79
C VAL A 124 -0.26 17.87 1.19
N PRO A 125 0.55 17.00 1.84
CA PRO A 125 0.08 15.74 2.38
C PRO A 125 -1.03 15.94 3.42
N LEU A 126 -1.98 15.01 3.50
CA LEU A 126 -3.04 15.01 4.53
C LEU A 126 -2.56 14.43 5.86
N ALA A 127 -1.57 13.56 5.83
CA ALA A 127 -0.96 12.96 7.00
C ALA A 127 0.52 12.71 6.75
N GLY A 128 1.30 12.52 7.81
CA GLY A 128 2.68 12.02 7.71
C GLY A 128 2.72 10.52 7.41
N ILE A 129 3.91 10.00 7.16
CA ILE A 129 4.15 8.56 7.10
C ILE A 129 3.77 7.96 8.47
N PRO A 130 2.95 6.88 8.52
CA PRO A 130 2.56 6.27 9.78
C PRO A 130 3.75 5.84 10.63
N GLU A 131 3.62 5.97 11.94
CA GLU A 131 4.61 5.50 12.88
C GLU A 131 4.27 4.08 13.37
N PHE A 132 5.31 3.25 13.42
CA PHE A 132 5.22 1.87 13.91
C PHE A 132 6.08 1.75 15.16
N GLU A 133 5.42 1.50 16.30
CA GLU A 133 6.06 1.48 17.62
C GLU A 133 7.13 0.39 17.77
N GLU A 134 7.08 -0.63 16.93
CA GLU A 134 8.05 -1.74 16.92
C GLU A 134 9.37 -1.37 16.21
N ASP A 135 9.37 -0.32 15.36
CA ASP A 135 10.57 0.04 14.60
C ASP A 135 11.63 0.68 15.51
N GLY A 136 12.77 0.01 15.64
CA GLY A 136 13.84 0.43 16.55
C GLY A 136 13.54 0.17 18.04
N ALA A 137 12.40 -0.40 18.39
CA ALA A 137 12.08 -0.74 19.77
C ALA A 137 13.00 -1.87 20.30
N PRO A 138 13.47 -1.79 21.55
CA PRO A 138 14.29 -2.85 22.14
C PRO A 138 13.60 -4.22 22.06
N GLY A 139 14.34 -5.23 21.64
CA GLY A 139 13.83 -6.59 21.52
C GLY A 139 13.05 -6.88 20.24
N PHE A 140 12.81 -5.91 19.40
CA PHE A 140 12.19 -6.12 18.08
C PHE A 140 13.23 -6.11 16.96
N ARG A 141 13.05 -7.01 16.00
CA ARG A 141 13.76 -7.00 14.71
C ARG A 141 12.79 -6.74 13.57
N ARG A 142 13.25 -6.02 12.55
CA ARG A 142 12.52 -5.83 11.31
C ARG A 142 12.96 -6.87 10.29
N ILE A 143 12.00 -7.51 9.64
CA ILE A 143 12.19 -8.51 8.59
C ILE A 143 11.58 -7.96 7.31
N ALA A 144 12.41 -7.64 6.30
CA ALA A 144 11.92 -7.33 4.96
C ALA A 144 11.28 -8.59 4.37
N GLN A 145 10.08 -8.46 3.82
CA GLN A 145 9.36 -9.63 3.33
C GLN A 145 9.28 -9.63 1.81
N PHE A 146 8.34 -8.91 1.20
CA PHE A 146 8.22 -8.96 -0.26
C PHE A 146 7.77 -7.64 -0.86
N TYR A 147 8.14 -7.49 -2.12
CA TYR A 147 7.82 -6.39 -2.99
C TYR A 147 7.32 -6.98 -4.31
N GLU A 148 6.00 -7.03 -4.50
CA GLU A 148 5.35 -7.78 -5.57
C GLU A 148 4.20 -7.02 -6.20
N VAL A 149 4.01 -7.18 -7.52
CA VAL A 149 2.84 -6.68 -8.22
C VAL A 149 1.68 -7.67 -8.09
N TRP A 150 0.51 -7.15 -7.70
CA TRP A 150 -0.74 -7.89 -7.66
C TRP A 150 -1.76 -7.27 -8.61
N GLN A 151 -2.55 -8.13 -9.28
CA GLN A 151 -3.62 -7.72 -10.19
C GLN A 151 -4.94 -7.59 -9.39
N THR A 152 -5.05 -6.52 -8.65
CA THR A 152 -6.21 -6.14 -7.83
C THR A 152 -6.10 -4.66 -7.46
N SER A 153 -7.17 -4.05 -6.95
CA SER A 153 -7.09 -2.68 -6.42
C SER A 153 -6.63 -2.65 -4.95
N GLY A 154 -6.10 -1.50 -4.52
CA GLY A 154 -5.67 -1.30 -3.14
C GLY A 154 -6.81 -1.50 -2.14
N LEU A 155 -8.02 -1.10 -2.49
CA LEU A 155 -9.19 -1.28 -1.64
C LEU A 155 -9.55 -2.74 -1.46
N ARG A 156 -9.44 -3.57 -2.50
CA ARG A 156 -9.72 -5.00 -2.40
C ARG A 156 -8.75 -5.70 -1.45
N LEU A 157 -7.46 -5.37 -1.53
CA LEU A 157 -6.50 -5.92 -0.57
C LEU A 157 -6.77 -5.43 0.85
N MET A 158 -7.15 -4.17 1.03
CA MET A 158 -7.49 -3.67 2.37
C MET A 158 -8.74 -4.36 2.93
N GLU A 159 -9.82 -4.51 2.16
CA GLU A 159 -11.02 -5.24 2.59
C GLU A 159 -10.70 -6.68 2.99
N ASN A 160 -10.01 -7.43 2.14
CA ASN A 160 -9.55 -8.79 2.45
C ASN A 160 -8.74 -8.84 3.76
N SER A 161 -7.89 -7.84 3.98
CA SER A 161 -7.04 -7.75 5.17
C SER A 161 -7.82 -7.58 6.49
N PHE A 162 -9.07 -7.12 6.44
CA PHE A 162 -9.93 -6.91 7.60
C PHE A 162 -11.03 -7.96 7.74
N ASP A 163 -11.11 -8.89 6.81
CA ASP A 163 -12.06 -9.98 6.85
C ASP A 163 -11.48 -11.18 7.61
N ASN A 164 -12.25 -11.77 8.53
CA ASN A 164 -11.90 -13.01 9.20
C ASN A 164 -12.74 -14.18 8.68
N ALA A 165 -13.82 -13.92 7.93
CA ALA A 165 -14.74 -14.96 7.49
C ALA A 165 -14.11 -15.86 6.42
N HIS A 166 -13.15 -15.36 5.65
CA HIS A 166 -12.44 -16.14 4.64
C HIS A 166 -11.43 -17.14 5.21
N PHE A 167 -11.01 -17.01 6.49
CA PHE A 167 -9.95 -17.85 7.07
C PHE A 167 -10.19 -19.34 6.91
N SER A 168 -11.41 -19.79 7.17
CA SER A 168 -11.79 -21.23 7.10
C SER A 168 -11.79 -21.77 5.68
N PHE A 169 -11.84 -20.92 4.67
CA PHE A 169 -11.96 -21.28 3.25
C PHE A 169 -10.67 -21.04 2.49
N VAL A 170 -10.18 -19.81 2.50
CA VAL A 170 -8.97 -19.39 1.77
C VAL A 170 -7.72 -19.99 2.42
N HIS A 171 -7.61 -19.87 3.75
CA HIS A 171 -6.43 -20.33 4.50
C HIS A 171 -6.53 -21.74 5.05
N ARG A 172 -7.44 -22.56 4.49
CA ARG A 172 -7.65 -23.95 4.94
C ARG A 172 -6.40 -24.83 4.82
N ALA A 173 -5.46 -24.49 3.94
CA ALA A 173 -4.22 -25.21 3.73
C ALA A 173 -3.09 -24.73 4.65
N SER A 174 -3.23 -23.55 5.27
CA SER A 174 -2.22 -22.97 6.16
C SER A 174 -2.71 -23.00 7.63
N PHE A 175 -3.39 -21.97 8.09
CA PHE A 175 -3.78 -21.85 9.51
C PHE A 175 -5.28 -21.92 9.76
N GLY A 176 -6.11 -21.86 8.71
CA GLY A 176 -7.55 -21.80 8.82
C GLY A 176 -8.15 -23.12 9.36
N GLN A 177 -9.21 -23.01 10.17
CA GLN A 177 -9.98 -24.14 10.69
C GLN A 177 -11.20 -24.36 9.81
N SER A 178 -11.17 -25.32 8.88
CA SER A 178 -12.23 -25.55 7.89
C SER A 178 -13.60 -25.85 8.50
N HIS A 179 -13.67 -26.33 9.74
CA HIS A 179 -14.91 -26.57 10.48
C HIS A 179 -15.45 -25.34 11.21
N GLN A 180 -14.64 -24.28 11.39
CA GLN A 180 -14.98 -23.04 12.06
C GLN A 180 -15.42 -21.98 11.05
N THR A 181 -16.61 -22.14 10.47
CA THR A 181 -17.12 -21.24 9.41
C THR A 181 -17.70 -19.93 9.95
N ILE A 182 -18.04 -19.87 11.25
CA ILE A 182 -18.51 -18.65 11.90
C ILE A 182 -17.28 -17.87 12.35
N PRO A 183 -17.05 -16.66 11.83
CA PRO A 183 -15.89 -15.86 12.22
C PRO A 183 -15.94 -15.45 13.69
N ALA A 184 -14.79 -15.28 14.30
CA ALA A 184 -14.67 -14.78 15.66
C ALA A 184 -15.27 -13.37 15.77
N SER A 185 -15.83 -13.06 16.93
CA SER A 185 -16.34 -11.71 17.22
C SER A 185 -15.22 -10.68 17.13
N LEU A 186 -15.58 -9.48 16.72
CA LEU A 186 -14.65 -8.38 16.53
C LEU A 186 -15.08 -7.13 17.30
N LYS A 187 -14.12 -6.30 17.64
CA LYS A 187 -14.34 -4.95 18.14
C LYS A 187 -13.73 -3.97 17.14
N LEU A 188 -14.50 -3.01 16.70
CA LEU A 188 -14.11 -2.00 15.73
C LEU A 188 -14.16 -0.61 16.39
N THR A 189 -13.04 0.11 16.35
CA THR A 189 -12.89 1.42 16.98
C THR A 189 -12.37 2.42 15.95
N PRO A 190 -13.12 3.47 15.59
CA PRO A 190 -12.63 4.55 14.73
C PRO A 190 -11.42 5.24 15.35
N THR A 191 -10.52 5.72 14.48
CA THR A 191 -9.36 6.55 14.84
C THR A 191 -9.28 7.74 13.89
N ASP A 192 -8.44 8.74 14.19
CA ASP A 192 -8.33 9.97 13.39
C ASP A 192 -7.86 9.72 11.94
N TYR A 193 -7.26 8.55 11.67
CA TYR A 193 -6.69 8.22 10.35
C TYR A 193 -7.16 6.86 9.81
N GLY A 194 -8.21 6.29 10.39
CA GLY A 194 -8.73 4.99 9.99
C GLY A 194 -9.49 4.30 11.11
N PHE A 195 -9.17 3.05 11.40
CA PHE A 195 -9.75 2.32 12.52
C PHE A 195 -8.79 1.28 13.11
N LEU A 196 -9.09 0.88 14.34
CA LEU A 196 -8.53 -0.30 14.98
C LEU A 196 -9.60 -1.41 15.01
N PHE A 197 -9.23 -2.57 14.53
CA PHE A 197 -10.02 -3.80 14.53
C PHE A 197 -9.33 -4.83 15.42
N GLU A 198 -10.03 -5.32 16.47
CA GLU A 198 -9.51 -6.29 17.42
C GLU A 198 -10.34 -7.56 17.42
N THR A 199 -9.68 -8.72 17.43
CA THR A 199 -10.34 -10.03 17.49
C THR A 199 -9.44 -11.07 18.14
N LYS A 200 -10.06 -12.16 18.64
CA LYS A 200 -9.36 -13.36 19.11
C LYS A 200 -9.78 -14.53 18.22
N ALA A 201 -8.92 -14.90 17.30
CA ALA A 201 -9.20 -15.93 16.29
C ALA A 201 -8.54 -17.26 16.67
N PRO A 202 -9.31 -18.36 16.78
CA PRO A 202 -8.74 -19.69 16.88
C PRO A 202 -8.16 -20.09 15.53
N VAL A 203 -6.97 -20.68 15.53
CA VAL A 203 -6.26 -21.12 14.32
C VAL A 203 -5.58 -22.45 14.55
N ASN A 204 -5.27 -23.17 13.46
CA ASN A 204 -4.41 -24.34 13.48
C ASN A 204 -2.94 -23.91 13.45
N ASN A 205 -2.08 -24.72 14.06
CA ASN A 205 -0.64 -24.59 14.00
C ASN A 205 -0.06 -25.79 13.23
N PRO A 206 0.11 -25.72 11.90
CA PRO A 206 0.81 -26.77 11.16
C PRO A 206 2.25 -26.92 11.65
N PRO A 207 2.90 -28.09 11.41
CA PRO A 207 4.23 -28.39 11.99
C PRO A 207 5.28 -27.31 11.75
N GLU A 208 5.34 -26.75 10.55
CA GLU A 208 6.27 -25.67 10.18
C GLU A 208 6.01 -24.42 11.01
N GLN A 209 4.73 -24.09 11.23
CA GLN A 209 4.33 -22.93 12.02
C GLN A 209 4.62 -23.13 13.51
N LYS A 210 4.46 -24.32 14.06
CA LYS A 210 4.80 -24.60 15.46
C LYS A 210 6.24 -24.23 15.76
N LYS A 211 7.17 -24.61 14.89
CA LYS A 211 8.58 -24.25 15.03
C LYS A 211 8.79 -22.75 15.01
N LEU A 212 8.20 -22.05 14.03
CA LEU A 212 8.33 -20.60 13.87
C LEU A 212 7.70 -19.79 15.01
N LEU A 213 6.70 -20.37 15.70
CA LEU A 213 6.01 -19.73 16.82
C LEU A 213 6.54 -20.14 18.18
N GLY A 214 7.46 -21.13 18.26
CA GLY A 214 7.92 -21.70 19.52
C GLY A 214 6.79 -22.38 20.31
N MET A 215 5.81 -22.98 19.63
CA MET A 215 4.60 -23.57 20.21
C MET A 215 4.53 -25.07 19.93
N GLN A 216 3.86 -25.81 20.82
CA GLN A 216 3.72 -27.28 20.67
C GLN A 216 2.29 -27.68 20.27
N ASP A 217 1.30 -26.89 20.67
CA ASP A 217 -0.11 -27.23 20.48
C ASP A 217 -0.51 -27.17 19.00
N ASP A 218 -1.43 -28.07 18.60
CA ASP A 218 -1.99 -28.11 17.24
C ASP A 218 -2.88 -26.93 16.92
N GLN A 219 -3.38 -26.24 17.95
CA GLN A 219 -4.25 -25.10 17.83
C GLN A 219 -3.84 -24.01 18.80
N THR A 220 -4.12 -22.75 18.45
CA THR A 220 -3.92 -21.60 19.33
C THR A 220 -4.99 -20.54 19.10
N VAL A 221 -5.09 -19.60 20.03
CA VAL A 221 -5.89 -18.39 19.85
C VAL A 221 -4.95 -17.21 19.64
N ARG A 222 -5.02 -16.62 18.46
CA ARG A 222 -4.29 -15.40 18.13
C ARG A 222 -5.06 -14.19 18.62
N HIS A 223 -4.42 -13.33 19.40
CA HIS A 223 -4.95 -12.00 19.66
C HIS A 223 -4.47 -11.06 18.57
N MET A 224 -5.40 -10.62 17.73
CA MET A 224 -5.11 -9.85 16.54
C MET A 224 -5.63 -8.43 16.69
N ARG A 225 -4.76 -7.46 16.41
CA ARG A 225 -5.07 -6.03 16.34
C ARG A 225 -4.68 -5.53 14.96
N ASN A 226 -5.68 -5.23 14.13
CA ASN A 226 -5.47 -4.63 12.81
C ASN A 226 -5.67 -3.13 12.90
N LYS A 227 -4.65 -2.36 12.59
CA LYS A 227 -4.73 -0.91 12.47
C LYS A 227 -4.70 -0.54 11.00
N TRP A 228 -5.77 0.09 10.55
CA TRP A 228 -5.83 0.64 9.20
C TRP A 228 -5.45 2.11 9.20
N TYR A 229 -4.54 2.48 8.34
CA TYR A 229 -4.15 3.85 8.03
C TYR A 229 -4.63 4.17 6.62
N LEU A 230 -5.52 5.15 6.49
CA LEU A 230 -6.06 5.62 5.22
C LEU A 230 -4.95 5.91 4.20
N PRO A 231 -5.14 5.56 2.92
CA PRO A 231 -6.17 4.66 2.40
C PRO A 231 -5.68 3.21 2.23
N PHE A 232 -4.35 2.96 2.17
CA PHE A 232 -3.77 1.72 1.62
C PHE A 232 -2.74 1.04 2.52
N ILE A 233 -2.73 1.35 3.82
CA ILE A 233 -1.75 0.81 4.75
C ILE A 233 -2.46 0.09 5.89
N ARG A 234 -2.00 -1.10 6.20
CA ARG A 234 -2.46 -1.91 7.31
C ARG A 234 -1.29 -2.35 8.17
N LYS A 235 -1.45 -2.33 9.51
CA LYS A 235 -0.58 -3.05 10.45
C LYS A 235 -1.41 -4.13 11.17
N LEU A 236 -1.07 -5.39 10.96
CA LEU A 236 -1.60 -6.52 11.72
C LEU A 236 -0.61 -6.84 12.85
N HIS A 237 -1.01 -6.64 14.08
CA HIS A 237 -0.26 -7.02 15.27
C HIS A 237 -0.87 -8.28 15.87
N ILE A 238 -0.13 -9.38 15.84
CA ILE A 238 -0.53 -10.66 16.40
C ILE A 238 0.26 -10.90 17.69
N THR A 239 -0.44 -11.16 18.79
CA THR A 239 0.17 -11.63 20.03
C THR A 239 -0.21 -13.08 20.27
N TYR A 240 0.79 -13.92 20.51
CA TYR A 240 0.64 -15.33 20.83
C TYR A 240 0.68 -15.59 22.33
N PRO A 241 0.11 -16.73 22.82
CA PRO A 241 0.07 -17.04 24.26
C PRO A 241 1.45 -17.12 24.95
N ASN A 242 2.50 -17.43 24.21
CA ASN A 242 3.89 -17.48 24.72
C ASN A 242 4.58 -16.09 24.76
N GLY A 243 3.85 -15.01 24.44
CA GLY A 243 4.39 -13.64 24.42
C GLY A 243 5.08 -13.25 23.13
N LEU A 244 5.15 -14.14 22.13
CA LEU A 244 5.66 -13.78 20.80
C LEU A 244 4.72 -12.75 20.15
N VAL A 245 5.31 -11.72 19.59
CA VAL A 245 4.66 -10.72 18.74
C VAL A 245 5.13 -10.90 17.31
N HIS A 246 4.16 -10.96 16.39
CA HIS A 246 4.38 -10.87 14.96
C HIS A 246 3.53 -9.73 14.40
N ALA A 247 4.16 -8.59 14.13
CA ALA A 247 3.49 -7.41 13.59
C ALA A 247 3.85 -7.24 12.11
N ILE A 248 2.84 -7.35 11.24
CA ILE A 248 3.01 -7.32 9.78
C ILE A 248 2.46 -5.98 9.27
N VAL A 249 3.29 -5.23 8.54
CA VAL A 249 2.85 -4.03 7.82
C VAL A 249 2.70 -4.39 6.35
N THR A 250 1.50 -4.17 5.81
CA THR A 250 1.17 -4.39 4.41
C THR A 250 0.68 -3.08 3.79
N CYS A 251 1.33 -2.67 2.71
CA CYS A 251 0.94 -1.48 1.94
C CYS A 251 0.51 -1.90 0.54
N ALA A 252 -0.67 -1.44 0.13
CA ALA A 252 -1.26 -1.69 -1.18
C ALA A 252 -1.08 -0.48 -2.08
N THR A 253 0.15 -0.15 -2.45
CA THR A 253 0.50 1.04 -3.22
C THR A 253 -0.07 0.98 -4.64
N PRO A 254 -0.94 1.89 -5.06
CA PRO A 254 -1.54 1.85 -6.39
C PRO A 254 -0.50 2.06 -7.51
N ILE A 255 -0.39 1.11 -8.44
CA ILE A 255 0.30 1.31 -9.71
C ILE A 255 -0.67 2.03 -10.66
N ASP A 256 -1.86 1.46 -10.82
CA ASP A 256 -3.00 2.00 -11.55
C ASP A 256 -4.32 1.57 -10.89
N ASP A 257 -5.46 1.62 -11.60
CA ASP A 257 -6.76 1.26 -11.01
C ASP A 257 -6.92 -0.24 -10.75
N ALA A 258 -6.23 -1.08 -11.53
CA ALA A 258 -6.39 -2.54 -11.54
C ALA A 258 -5.18 -3.30 -10.97
N SER A 259 -4.10 -2.59 -10.65
CA SER A 259 -2.88 -3.20 -10.15
C SER A 259 -2.24 -2.40 -9.01
N ILE A 260 -1.63 -3.12 -8.08
CA ILE A 260 -0.93 -2.56 -6.93
C ILE A 260 0.48 -3.13 -6.80
N GLN A 261 1.37 -2.34 -6.23
CA GLN A 261 2.63 -2.80 -5.65
C GLN A 261 2.39 -3.13 -4.18
N VAL A 262 2.47 -4.39 -3.80
CA VAL A 262 2.46 -4.80 -2.40
C VAL A 262 3.87 -4.62 -1.84
N CYS A 263 3.98 -3.75 -0.82
CA CYS A 263 5.19 -3.60 -0.02
C CYS A 263 4.90 -4.15 1.37
N GLN A 264 5.65 -5.17 1.80
CA GLN A 264 5.41 -5.80 3.09
C GLN A 264 6.69 -6.05 3.87
N TRP A 265 6.61 -5.85 5.19
CA TRP A 265 7.65 -6.21 6.16
C TRP A 265 7.00 -6.60 7.48
N ALA A 266 7.75 -7.25 8.34
CA ALA A 266 7.29 -7.63 9.66
C ALA A 266 8.26 -7.16 10.76
N TYR A 267 7.71 -7.02 11.96
CA TYR A 267 8.46 -6.87 13.20
C TYR A 267 8.20 -8.08 14.08
N ARG A 268 9.25 -8.62 14.70
CA ARG A 268 9.14 -9.73 15.64
C ARG A 268 10.03 -9.50 16.86
N ASN A 269 9.57 -9.97 18.02
CA ASN A 269 10.31 -9.88 19.28
C ASN A 269 11.07 -11.17 19.61
N ASP A 270 11.47 -11.93 18.59
CA ASP A 270 12.37 -13.08 18.68
C ASP A 270 13.69 -12.80 17.96
N THR A 271 14.60 -13.78 18.00
CA THR A 271 15.90 -13.68 17.35
C THR A 271 15.94 -14.46 16.03
N GLU A 272 17.00 -14.24 15.24
CA GLU A 272 17.26 -15.01 14.02
C GLU A 272 17.51 -16.51 14.31
N ALA A 273 18.03 -16.82 15.51
CA ALA A 273 18.24 -18.19 15.95
C ALA A 273 16.94 -18.91 16.32
N ASP A 274 15.96 -18.19 16.88
CA ASP A 274 14.66 -18.75 17.24
C ASP A 274 13.81 -19.04 15.99
N ALA A 275 13.77 -18.08 15.05
CA ALA A 275 13.04 -18.20 13.80
C ALA A 275 13.80 -17.47 12.67
N PRO A 276 14.50 -18.19 11.77
CA PRO A 276 15.21 -17.58 10.66
C PRO A 276 14.27 -16.70 9.82
N ALA A 277 14.74 -15.50 9.45
CA ALA A 277 13.92 -14.55 8.66
C ALA A 277 13.42 -15.18 7.36
N ALA A 278 14.24 -16.01 6.71
CA ALA A 278 13.85 -16.71 5.48
C ALA A 278 12.63 -17.63 5.69
N ASP A 279 12.56 -18.36 6.83
CA ASP A 279 11.44 -19.24 7.14
C ASP A 279 10.17 -18.43 7.45
N VAL A 280 10.30 -17.30 8.17
CA VAL A 280 9.19 -16.37 8.45
C VAL A 280 8.64 -15.82 7.14
N VAL A 281 9.51 -15.35 6.24
CA VAL A 281 9.12 -14.83 4.92
C VAL A 281 8.43 -15.91 4.07
N ALA A 282 8.95 -17.14 4.09
CA ALA A 282 8.36 -18.24 3.33
C ALA A 282 6.94 -18.56 3.81
N PHE A 283 6.73 -18.59 5.12
CA PHE A 283 5.39 -18.84 5.68
C PHE A 283 4.41 -17.70 5.38
N ASP A 284 4.81 -16.44 5.63
CA ASP A 284 3.95 -15.30 5.35
C ASP A 284 3.61 -15.18 3.86
N ARG A 285 4.56 -15.54 2.97
CA ARG A 285 4.35 -15.60 1.53
C ARG A 285 3.35 -16.68 1.13
N GLN A 286 3.39 -17.84 1.76
CA GLN A 286 2.40 -18.90 1.53
C GLN A 286 1.00 -18.37 1.85
N VAL A 287 0.79 -17.81 3.03
CA VAL A 287 -0.50 -17.25 3.46
C VAL A 287 -0.98 -16.16 2.48
N THR A 288 -0.11 -15.21 2.17
CA THR A 288 -0.47 -14.08 1.28
C THR A 288 -0.73 -14.53 -0.16
N SER A 289 -0.10 -15.60 -0.63
CA SER A 289 -0.36 -16.14 -1.97
C SER A 289 -1.74 -16.77 -2.11
N GLU A 290 -2.31 -17.30 -1.02
CA GLU A 290 -3.68 -17.80 -0.98
C GLU A 290 -4.67 -16.64 -1.19
N ASP A 291 -4.45 -15.49 -0.54
CA ASP A 291 -5.23 -14.25 -0.76
C ASP A 291 -5.08 -13.72 -2.19
N LYS A 292 -3.85 -13.66 -2.69
CA LYS A 292 -3.55 -13.18 -4.04
C LYS A 292 -4.35 -13.92 -5.11
N GLY A 293 -4.46 -15.25 -4.96
CA GLY A 293 -5.21 -16.11 -5.88
C GLY A 293 -6.70 -15.75 -5.95
N VAL A 294 -7.31 -15.48 -4.80
CA VAL A 294 -8.73 -15.10 -4.72
C VAL A 294 -8.94 -13.68 -5.23
N LEU A 295 -8.14 -12.73 -4.77
CA LEU A 295 -8.27 -11.32 -5.14
C LEU A 295 -8.11 -11.07 -6.65
N ALA A 296 -7.28 -11.84 -7.33
CA ALA A 296 -7.14 -11.78 -8.78
C ALA A 296 -8.41 -12.15 -9.55
N THR A 297 -9.39 -12.80 -8.89
CA THR A 297 -10.68 -13.19 -9.47
C THR A 297 -11.81 -12.22 -9.12
N THR A 298 -11.57 -11.25 -8.26
CA THR A 298 -12.60 -10.26 -7.85
C THR A 298 -12.58 -9.04 -8.78
N ASP A 299 -13.72 -8.37 -8.87
CA ASP A 299 -13.78 -7.06 -9.55
C ASP A 299 -12.94 -6.04 -8.79
N TRP A 300 -11.91 -5.50 -9.43
CA TRP A 300 -11.04 -4.48 -8.84
C TRP A 300 -11.77 -3.12 -8.69
N ASP A 301 -12.78 -2.82 -9.55
CA ASP A 301 -13.62 -1.61 -9.49
C ASP A 301 -14.78 -1.82 -8.50
N ALA A 302 -14.48 -2.05 -7.23
CA ALA A 302 -15.49 -2.16 -6.19
C ALA A 302 -16.15 -0.82 -5.89
N PRO A 303 -17.51 -0.75 -5.76
CA PRO A 303 -18.18 0.48 -5.36
C PRO A 303 -17.90 0.81 -3.90
N LEU A 304 -17.71 2.09 -3.60
CA LEU A 304 -17.71 2.55 -2.20
C LEU A 304 -19.14 2.59 -1.64
N ASP A 305 -20.12 2.91 -2.51
CA ASP A 305 -21.54 2.96 -2.13
C ASP A 305 -22.07 1.56 -1.80
N LEU A 306 -22.30 1.30 -0.53
CA LEU A 306 -22.87 0.05 -0.02
C LEU A 306 -24.28 -0.24 -0.51
N ALA A 307 -25.01 0.80 -0.95
CA ALA A 307 -26.36 0.69 -1.48
C ALA A 307 -26.41 0.45 -3.00
N SER A 308 -25.25 0.36 -3.67
CA SER A 308 -25.16 0.15 -5.12
C SER A 308 -25.86 -1.13 -5.58
N GLY A 309 -25.95 -2.14 -4.73
CA GLY A 309 -26.55 -3.45 -5.06
C GLY A 309 -25.63 -4.39 -5.86
N GLU A 310 -24.44 -3.92 -6.25
CA GLU A 310 -23.46 -4.74 -6.97
C GLU A 310 -22.88 -5.85 -6.09
N GLU A 311 -22.80 -5.62 -4.77
CA GLU A 311 -22.32 -6.58 -3.78
C GLU A 311 -23.35 -6.78 -2.66
N LYS A 312 -23.23 -7.90 -1.94
CA LYS A 312 -24.06 -8.19 -0.76
C LYS A 312 -23.18 -8.20 0.48
N HIS A 313 -23.54 -7.39 1.44
CA HIS A 313 -22.80 -7.24 2.69
C HIS A 313 -23.44 -8.03 3.82
N MET A 314 -22.60 -8.65 4.64
CA MET A 314 -22.97 -9.44 5.80
C MET A 314 -22.50 -8.74 7.10
N PRO A 315 -23.02 -9.12 8.28
CA PRO A 315 -22.53 -8.58 9.55
C PRO A 315 -21.01 -8.78 9.79
N SER A 316 -20.44 -9.83 9.20
CA SER A 316 -18.99 -10.09 9.24
C SER A 316 -18.14 -9.05 8.49
N ASP A 317 -18.74 -8.35 7.52
CA ASP A 317 -18.04 -7.41 6.64
C ASP A 317 -17.93 -5.99 7.25
N GLN A 318 -18.31 -5.82 8.50
CA GLN A 318 -18.33 -4.52 9.19
C GLN A 318 -17.05 -3.68 9.01
N PRO A 319 -15.83 -4.24 9.10
CA PRO A 319 -14.62 -3.44 8.88
C PRO A 319 -14.50 -2.89 7.46
N GLY A 320 -14.75 -3.72 6.44
CA GLY A 320 -14.79 -3.29 5.04
C GLY A 320 -15.87 -2.24 4.76
N MET A 321 -17.06 -2.44 5.33
CA MET A 321 -18.14 -1.44 5.22
C MET A 321 -17.78 -0.11 5.91
N MET A 322 -17.09 -0.15 7.06
CA MET A 322 -16.60 1.07 7.71
C MET A 322 -15.54 1.75 6.86
N MET A 323 -14.60 1.00 6.31
CA MET A 323 -13.58 1.53 5.40
C MET A 323 -14.22 2.30 4.24
N ARG A 324 -15.20 1.71 3.55
CA ARG A 324 -15.90 2.36 2.42
C ARG A 324 -16.61 3.65 2.86
N LYS A 325 -17.31 3.64 4.00
CA LYS A 325 -17.96 4.84 4.54
C LYS A 325 -16.97 5.96 4.85
N MET A 326 -15.82 5.62 5.46
CA MET A 326 -14.79 6.61 5.75
C MET A 326 -14.16 7.18 4.48
N LEU A 327 -13.98 6.37 3.43
CA LEU A 327 -13.49 6.85 2.14
C LEU A 327 -14.52 7.75 1.44
N ILE A 328 -15.81 7.42 1.48
CA ILE A 328 -16.86 8.33 0.98
C ILE A 328 -16.81 9.66 1.71
N ALA A 329 -16.73 9.64 3.05
CA ALA A 329 -16.65 10.86 3.84
C ALA A 329 -15.42 11.69 3.49
N LEU A 330 -14.26 11.04 3.32
CA LEU A 330 -13.03 11.71 2.87
C LEU A 330 -13.20 12.38 1.50
N LEU A 331 -13.78 11.68 0.52
CA LEU A 331 -14.05 12.26 -0.81
C LEU A 331 -14.95 13.50 -0.69
N GLN A 332 -16.06 13.38 0.06
CA GLN A 332 -17.02 14.47 0.23
C GLN A 332 -16.42 15.69 0.94
N GLU A 333 -15.59 15.47 1.97
CA GLU A 333 -14.87 16.54 2.68
C GLU A 333 -13.97 17.35 1.75
N HIS A 334 -13.42 16.69 0.72
CA HIS A 334 -12.56 17.33 -0.29
C HIS A 334 -13.29 17.71 -1.58
N GLY A 335 -14.63 17.70 -1.59
CA GLY A 335 -15.43 18.10 -2.76
C GLY A 335 -15.36 17.10 -3.92
N GLU A 336 -14.95 15.88 -3.65
CA GLU A 336 -14.87 14.80 -4.63
C GLU A 336 -16.07 13.85 -4.53
N SER A 337 -16.32 13.14 -5.62
CA SER A 337 -17.26 12.01 -5.68
C SER A 337 -16.58 10.78 -6.23
N GLU A 338 -17.11 9.62 -5.90
CA GLU A 338 -16.57 8.36 -6.38
C GLU A 338 -16.51 8.29 -7.91
N ALA A 339 -15.31 8.16 -8.47
CA ALA A 339 -15.11 7.90 -9.88
C ALA A 339 -15.22 6.38 -10.16
N ARG A 340 -16.05 6.02 -11.15
CA ARG A 340 -16.29 4.64 -11.59
C ARG A 340 -16.10 4.49 -13.09
N LEU A 341 -15.96 3.25 -13.57
CA LEU A 341 -15.99 2.98 -15.01
C LEU A 341 -17.38 3.33 -15.58
N PRO A 342 -17.44 3.96 -16.78
CA PRO A 342 -18.70 4.19 -17.46
C PRO A 342 -19.49 2.89 -17.70
N GLY A 343 -20.79 2.90 -17.46
CA GLY A 343 -21.68 1.75 -17.71
C GLY A 343 -21.81 0.76 -16.54
N ARG A 344 -21.03 0.87 -15.48
CA ARG A 344 -21.24 0.18 -14.21
C ARG A 344 -22.13 1.03 -13.28
N THR A 345 -23.29 1.47 -13.77
CA THR A 345 -24.30 2.10 -12.91
C THR A 345 -25.12 0.98 -12.26
N PRO A 346 -25.43 1.05 -10.96
CA PRO A 346 -26.25 0.03 -10.30
C PRO A 346 -27.55 -0.18 -11.07
N ALA A 347 -27.94 -1.43 -11.28
CA ALA A 347 -29.29 -1.70 -11.73
C ALA A 347 -30.24 -1.11 -10.67
N ARG A 348 -31.00 -0.06 -11.03
CA ARG A 348 -32.03 0.50 -10.16
C ARG A 348 -32.84 -0.69 -9.62
N VAL A 349 -32.84 -0.86 -8.31
CA VAL A 349 -33.76 -1.79 -7.65
C VAL A 349 -35.15 -1.41 -8.12
N ALA A 350 -35.77 -2.29 -8.90
CA ALA A 350 -37.14 -2.09 -9.32
C ALA A 350 -37.98 -1.86 -8.07
N GLN A 351 -38.60 -0.69 -7.96
CA GLN A 351 -39.56 -0.41 -6.90
C GLN A 351 -40.58 -1.53 -6.94
N LYS A 352 -40.75 -2.24 -5.82
CA LYS A 352 -41.84 -3.19 -5.68
C LYS A 352 -43.15 -2.48 -6.03
N PRO A 353 -44.00 -3.05 -6.89
CA PRO A 353 -45.32 -2.47 -7.13
C PRO A 353 -46.02 -2.35 -5.78
N GLN A 354 -46.50 -1.14 -5.46
CA GLN A 354 -47.40 -0.94 -4.36
C GLN A 354 -48.63 -1.83 -4.61
N VAL A 355 -48.81 -2.83 -3.76
CA VAL A 355 -50.03 -3.62 -3.73
C VAL A 355 -51.11 -2.67 -3.19
N SER A 356 -52.06 -2.26 -4.04
CA SER A 356 -53.26 -1.56 -3.69
C SER A 356 -54.23 -2.50 -2.95
#